data_bcd9ff569b6f65528588bae028fd5789
#
_entry.id   bcd9ff569b6f65528588bae028fd5789
#
_cell.length_a   1.000
_cell.length_b   1.000
_cell.length_c   1.000
_cell.angle_alpha   90.00
_cell.angle_beta   90.00
_cell.angle_gamma   90.00
#
_symmetry.space_group_name_H-M   'P 1'
#
loop_
_entity.id
_entity.type
_entity.pdbx_description
1 polymer ?
#
loop_
_entity_poly.entity_id
_entity_poly.type
_entity_poly.pdbx_seq_one_letter_code
_entity_poly.pdbx_strand_id
1 'polypeptide(L)'
;MSFRAARIAAVAVASISLLAACSSSPTTTNSAAISATTSSNSYPTQDVVSSVAEDASLHSALLAADPSAASGLTLGTTYSPGLTGLPHAGQNSSGENIGADVDLRNAIAKLLGTTWSVQNGTFDTIIPGVQNGKFAVGQDNFGVTSAREKVVDFATYLTDGQSLLAPSDSTLNAVTDITQLCGLTIGAGAGTTFQTILQKNAAKCAAAGKTPYTVQYFSDTAPIWLGLANGHIDVYFGPTLSLKYDASHVANVKFLSQISSTPVGFVTAKGSPLAKILAEAVNKLIADGEYAKILAKWSIDGYGVSSSRVNPAATL
;
A
#
# COMPACT_ATOMS: atom_id res chain seq x y z
N MET A 1 52.95 39.18 14.71
CA MET A 1 52.62 40.23 15.68
C MET A 1 51.39 39.81 16.43
N SER A 2 51.67 39.33 17.59
CA SER A 2 51.26 39.60 18.99
C SER A 2 49.82 39.21 19.29
N PHE A 3 49.72 38.10 19.93
CA PHE A 3 49.39 37.78 21.32
C PHE A 3 48.39 38.72 22.03
N ARG A 4 47.26 38.17 22.54
CA ARG A 4 46.93 38.21 23.98
C ARG A 4 45.86 37.18 24.37
N ALA A 5 46.32 36.30 25.23
CA ALA A 5 45.46 35.44 26.07
C ALA A 5 44.98 36.27 27.29
N ALA A 6 43.79 35.98 27.78
CA ALA A 6 43.39 36.32 29.14
C ALA A 6 42.63 35.14 29.77
N ARG A 7 43.19 34.65 30.82
CA ARG A 7 42.64 33.65 31.80
C ARG A 7 41.88 34.43 32.89
N ILE A 8 41.15 33.63 33.70
CA ILE A 8 40.68 33.91 35.11
C ILE A 8 39.14 33.77 35.17
N ALA A 9 38.44 33.16 36.10
CA ALA A 9 38.74 32.28 37.22
C ALA A 9 37.38 31.64 37.65
N ALA A 10 37.49 30.48 38.29
CA ALA A 10 36.35 29.79 38.91
C ALA A 10 35.93 30.51 40.20
N VAL A 11 34.61 30.60 40.45
CA VAL A 11 34.06 30.75 41.78
C VAL A 11 32.90 29.77 41.93
N ALA A 12 33.08 28.79 42.83
CA ALA A 12 32.06 27.92 43.34
C ALA A 12 31.38 28.63 44.49
N VAL A 13 30.04 28.71 44.47
CA VAL A 13 29.22 29.01 45.65
C VAL A 13 28.13 27.95 45.75
N ALA A 14 28.26 27.09 46.71
CA ALA A 14 27.20 26.19 47.19
C ALA A 14 26.21 26.99 48.02
N SER A 15 24.92 26.89 47.73
CA SER A 15 23.85 27.31 48.63
C SER A 15 22.74 26.28 48.63
N ILE A 16 22.59 25.61 49.75
CA ILE A 16 21.51 24.73 50.17
C ILE A 16 20.31 25.63 50.54
N SER A 17 19.12 25.35 50.01
CA SER A 17 17.86 25.86 50.59
C SER A 17 16.68 24.93 50.25
N LEU A 18 16.24 24.26 51.25
CA LEU A 18 14.92 23.87 51.72
C LEU A 18 13.71 23.76 50.76
N LEU A 19 13.09 22.59 50.91
CA LEU A 19 11.79 22.16 50.43
C LEU A 19 10.65 23.13 50.82
N ALA A 20 9.81 23.43 49.85
CA ALA A 20 8.39 23.74 50.11
C ALA A 20 7.56 22.92 49.09
N ALA A 21 6.85 21.92 49.60
CA ALA A 21 5.86 21.15 48.89
C ALA A 21 4.61 21.99 48.69
N CYS A 22 4.27 22.31 47.42
CA CYS A 22 2.92 22.71 47.05
C CYS A 22 2.37 21.65 46.10
N SER A 23 1.43 20.89 46.65
CA SER A 23 0.59 19.95 45.87
C SER A 23 -0.36 20.77 44.98
N SER A 24 -0.07 20.76 43.68
CA SER A 24 -1.06 21.12 42.65
C SER A 24 -1.29 19.88 41.82
N SER A 25 -2.48 19.31 41.94
CA SER A 25 -2.94 18.19 41.10
C SER A 25 -2.91 18.60 39.64
N PRO A 26 -2.25 17.86 38.76
CA PRO A 26 -2.45 18.08 37.33
C PRO A 26 -3.80 17.50 36.94
N THR A 27 -4.66 18.34 36.42
CA THR A 27 -5.86 17.93 35.66
C THR A 27 -5.37 17.19 34.46
N THR A 28 -5.47 15.86 34.51
CA THR A 28 -5.21 14.99 33.34
C THR A 28 -6.31 15.22 32.31
N THR A 29 -6.03 16.08 31.35
CA THR A 29 -6.70 16.00 30.05
C THR A 29 -6.25 14.66 29.42
N ASN A 30 -7.15 13.70 29.41
CA ASN A 30 -7.00 12.45 28.64
C ASN A 30 -7.01 12.82 27.15
N SER A 31 -5.86 13.20 26.62
CA SER A 31 -5.59 12.98 25.20
C SER A 31 -5.43 11.46 25.04
N ALA A 32 -6.47 10.79 24.57
CA ALA A 32 -6.38 9.40 24.14
C ALA A 32 -5.44 9.37 22.94
N ALA A 33 -4.14 9.26 23.22
CA ALA A 33 -3.20 8.82 22.22
C ALA A 33 -3.72 7.46 21.74
N ILE A 34 -4.02 7.33 20.45
CA ILE A 34 -4.18 6.03 19.82
C ILE A 34 -2.80 5.39 19.88
N SER A 35 -2.49 4.77 21.02
CA SER A 35 -1.42 3.80 21.08
C SER A 35 -1.88 2.68 20.16
N ALA A 36 -1.17 2.48 19.05
CA ALA A 36 -1.22 1.23 18.33
C ALA A 36 -0.75 0.14 19.31
N THR A 37 -1.67 -0.31 20.15
CA THR A 37 -1.48 -1.52 20.95
C THR A 37 -1.57 -2.63 19.93
N THR A 38 -0.43 -2.98 19.34
CA THR A 38 -0.24 -4.16 18.52
C THR A 38 -0.67 -5.37 19.34
N SER A 39 -1.92 -5.78 19.17
CA SER A 39 -2.30 -7.17 19.40
C SER A 39 -1.29 -7.99 18.62
N SER A 40 -0.58 -8.88 19.32
CA SER A 40 0.43 -9.81 18.82
C SER A 40 0.62 -9.77 17.30
N ASN A 41 1.83 -9.42 16.83
CA ASN A 41 2.26 -9.39 15.43
C ASN A 41 2.05 -10.76 14.73
N SER A 42 0.83 -11.22 14.57
CA SER A 42 0.53 -12.48 13.93
C SER A 42 0.13 -12.22 12.47
N TYR A 43 1.11 -12.28 11.62
CA TYR A 43 0.90 -12.48 10.19
C TYR A 43 1.24 -13.94 9.86
N PRO A 44 0.69 -14.52 8.78
CA PRO A 44 0.95 -15.90 8.41
C PRO A 44 2.41 -16.09 7.97
N THR A 45 3.09 -17.10 8.54
CA THR A 45 4.52 -17.38 8.30
C THR A 45 4.76 -18.63 7.46
N GLN A 46 3.71 -19.28 6.95
CA GLN A 46 3.84 -20.46 6.10
C GLN A 46 4.67 -20.14 4.86
N ASP A 47 5.61 -21.01 4.55
CA ASP A 47 6.35 -20.95 3.29
C ASP A 47 5.48 -21.54 2.17
N VAL A 48 5.07 -20.71 1.23
CA VAL A 48 4.28 -21.09 0.05
C VAL A 48 5.05 -20.86 -1.26
N VAL A 49 6.33 -20.53 -1.15
CA VAL A 49 7.18 -20.15 -2.29
C VAL A 49 8.26 -21.20 -2.59
N SER A 50 8.81 -21.84 -1.56
CA SER A 50 9.96 -22.76 -1.71
C SER A 50 9.64 -23.98 -2.60
N SER A 51 8.39 -24.42 -2.64
CA SER A 51 7.93 -25.55 -3.48
C SER A 51 7.81 -25.22 -4.96
N VAL A 52 7.82 -23.94 -5.35
CA VAL A 52 7.71 -23.54 -6.77
C VAL A 52 8.98 -23.95 -7.49
N ALA A 53 8.83 -24.73 -8.57
CA ALA A 53 9.91 -25.14 -9.45
C ALA A 53 10.05 -24.18 -10.63
N GLU A 54 11.25 -24.07 -11.19
CA GLU A 54 11.48 -23.33 -12.43
C GLU A 54 10.77 -24.02 -13.60
N ASP A 55 10.13 -23.22 -14.46
CA ASP A 55 9.62 -23.66 -15.75
C ASP A 55 10.61 -23.28 -16.85
N ALA A 56 11.31 -24.26 -17.39
CA ALA A 56 12.36 -24.04 -18.38
C ALA A 56 11.85 -23.35 -19.66
N SER A 57 10.58 -23.53 -20.03
CA SER A 57 9.97 -22.88 -21.20
C SER A 57 9.77 -21.39 -20.94
N LEU A 58 9.21 -21.04 -19.79
CA LEU A 58 9.02 -19.64 -19.38
C LEU A 58 10.34 -18.94 -19.11
N HIS A 59 11.31 -19.63 -18.50
CA HIS A 59 12.68 -19.11 -18.34
C HIS A 59 13.31 -18.77 -19.70
N SER A 60 13.26 -19.69 -20.66
CA SER A 60 13.78 -19.46 -22.01
C SER A 60 13.06 -18.32 -22.73
N ALA A 61 11.73 -18.22 -22.57
CA ALA A 61 10.93 -17.13 -23.14
C ALA A 61 11.31 -15.77 -22.51
N LEU A 62 11.55 -15.73 -21.20
CA LEU A 62 12.01 -14.54 -20.51
C LEU A 62 13.37 -14.06 -21.05
N LEU A 63 14.36 -14.97 -21.15
CA LEU A 63 15.69 -14.61 -21.63
C LEU A 63 15.70 -14.22 -23.12
N ALA A 64 14.80 -14.78 -23.92
CA ALA A 64 14.62 -14.37 -25.31
C ALA A 64 14.00 -12.97 -25.44
N ALA A 65 13.12 -12.60 -24.52
CA ALA A 65 12.46 -11.29 -24.47
C ALA A 65 13.35 -10.19 -23.85
N ASP A 66 14.06 -10.54 -22.80
CA ASP A 66 14.99 -9.67 -22.07
C ASP A 66 16.20 -10.46 -21.57
N PRO A 67 17.30 -10.49 -22.34
CA PRO A 67 18.52 -11.19 -21.93
C PRO A 67 19.11 -10.69 -20.58
N SER A 68 18.82 -9.44 -20.18
CA SER A 68 19.30 -8.89 -18.91
C SER A 68 18.65 -9.56 -17.69
N ALA A 69 17.49 -10.20 -17.88
CA ALA A 69 16.79 -10.95 -16.85
C ALA A 69 17.60 -12.12 -16.26
N ALA A 70 18.66 -12.58 -16.95
CA ALA A 70 19.62 -13.52 -16.39
C ALA A 70 20.34 -12.97 -15.14
N SER A 71 20.48 -11.64 -15.04
CA SER A 71 21.08 -10.96 -13.88
C SER A 71 20.02 -10.41 -12.91
N GLY A 72 18.74 -10.62 -13.21
CA GLY A 72 17.59 -10.11 -12.45
C GLY A 72 16.89 -8.93 -13.13
N LEU A 73 15.64 -8.72 -12.74
CA LEU A 73 14.79 -7.64 -13.22
C LEU A 73 14.58 -6.58 -12.14
N THR A 74 14.56 -5.30 -12.52
CA THR A 74 14.20 -4.22 -11.58
C THR A 74 12.69 -4.18 -11.38
N LEU A 75 12.25 -4.18 -10.10
CA LEU A 75 10.85 -4.10 -9.74
C LEU A 75 10.60 -2.86 -8.86
N GLY A 76 9.74 -1.98 -9.36
CA GLY A 76 9.27 -0.80 -8.62
C GLY A 76 8.04 -1.12 -7.78
N THR A 77 8.05 -0.74 -6.50
CA THR A 77 6.92 -0.88 -5.56
C THR A 77 6.96 0.25 -4.54
N THR A 78 5.90 0.42 -3.74
CA THR A 78 5.94 1.35 -2.61
C THR A 78 6.53 0.69 -1.36
N TYR A 79 6.96 1.53 -0.45
CA TYR A 79 7.40 1.10 0.86
C TYR A 79 6.21 1.14 1.83
N SER A 80 5.89 0.01 2.44
CA SER A 80 4.82 -0.11 3.43
C SER A 80 5.41 -0.52 4.78
N PRO A 81 5.78 0.44 5.63
CA PRO A 81 6.33 0.14 6.95
C PRO A 81 5.27 -0.49 7.86
N GLY A 82 5.65 -1.52 8.63
CA GLY A 82 4.74 -2.24 9.51
C GLY A 82 3.71 -3.07 8.75
N LEU A 83 2.56 -3.32 9.37
CA LEU A 83 1.58 -4.29 8.89
C LEU A 83 0.35 -3.67 8.19
N THR A 84 0.21 -2.36 8.18
CA THR A 84 -0.98 -1.66 7.64
C THR A 84 -1.15 -1.78 6.11
N GLY A 85 -0.14 -2.25 5.39
CA GLY A 85 -0.23 -2.54 3.95
C GLY A 85 -0.70 -3.96 3.63
N LEU A 86 -0.84 -4.83 4.65
CA LEU A 86 -1.29 -6.20 4.44
C LEU A 86 -2.77 -6.26 4.03
N PRO A 87 -3.17 -7.29 3.28
CA PRO A 87 -2.37 -8.44 2.86
C PRO A 87 -1.48 -8.21 1.63
N HIS A 88 -1.52 -7.02 0.99
CA HIS A 88 -0.70 -6.77 -0.21
C HIS A 88 0.80 -6.81 0.11
N ALA A 89 1.30 -5.81 0.82
CA ALA A 89 2.69 -5.76 1.24
C ALA A 89 2.83 -4.98 2.55
N GLY A 90 3.76 -5.41 3.39
CA GLY A 90 4.12 -4.77 4.64
C GLY A 90 5.53 -5.18 5.06
N GLN A 91 5.95 -4.74 6.24
CA GLN A 91 7.20 -5.17 6.85
C GLN A 91 6.96 -5.75 8.22
N ASN A 92 7.63 -6.88 8.50
CA ASN A 92 7.66 -7.45 9.84
C ASN A 92 8.61 -6.65 10.76
N SER A 93 8.67 -7.05 12.03
CA SER A 93 9.54 -6.41 13.04
C SER A 93 11.05 -6.50 12.74
N SER A 94 11.46 -7.42 11.86
CA SER A 94 12.85 -7.56 11.39
C SER A 94 13.15 -6.71 10.16
N GLY A 95 12.16 -5.97 9.64
CA GLY A 95 12.29 -5.17 8.41
C GLY A 95 12.19 -5.99 7.12
N GLU A 96 11.78 -7.25 7.20
CA GLU A 96 11.56 -8.10 6.05
C GLU A 96 10.22 -7.78 5.39
N ASN A 97 10.21 -7.68 4.06
CA ASN A 97 8.99 -7.48 3.29
C ASN A 97 8.16 -8.77 3.28
N ILE A 98 6.89 -8.65 3.64
CA ILE A 98 5.90 -9.73 3.71
C ILE A 98 4.61 -9.30 3.01
N GLY A 99 3.79 -10.25 2.59
CA GLY A 99 2.51 -9.98 1.95
C GLY A 99 2.23 -10.91 0.77
N ALA A 100 0.98 -10.92 0.32
CA ALA A 100 0.55 -11.71 -0.84
C ALA A 100 1.29 -11.30 -2.12
N ASP A 101 1.49 -9.99 -2.33
CA ASP A 101 2.23 -9.47 -3.48
C ASP A 101 3.71 -9.87 -3.40
N VAL A 102 4.28 -9.96 -2.19
CA VAL A 102 5.67 -10.41 -1.96
C VAL A 102 5.81 -11.90 -2.26
N ASP A 103 4.90 -12.73 -1.72
CA ASP A 103 4.91 -14.17 -2.00
C ASP A 103 4.70 -14.45 -3.49
N LEU A 104 3.76 -13.74 -4.14
CA LEU A 104 3.48 -13.91 -5.56
C LEU A 104 4.69 -13.55 -6.44
N ARG A 105 5.30 -12.39 -6.23
CA ARG A 105 6.49 -12.01 -7.02
C ARG A 105 7.67 -12.96 -6.80
N ASN A 106 7.85 -13.45 -5.56
CA ASN A 106 8.90 -14.41 -5.26
C ASN A 106 8.63 -15.77 -5.93
N ALA A 107 7.38 -16.23 -5.95
CA ALA A 107 6.95 -17.42 -6.69
C ALA A 107 7.20 -17.28 -8.20
N ILE A 108 6.86 -16.11 -8.78
CA ILE A 108 7.14 -15.79 -10.18
C ILE A 108 8.63 -15.77 -10.46
N ALA A 109 9.46 -15.19 -9.58
CA ALA A 109 10.90 -15.18 -9.76
C ALA A 109 11.47 -16.60 -9.83
N LYS A 110 11.06 -17.49 -8.92
CA LYS A 110 11.46 -18.90 -8.95
C LYS A 110 11.00 -19.62 -10.21
N LEU A 111 9.72 -19.43 -10.59
CA LEU A 111 9.16 -20.03 -11.79
C LEU A 111 9.90 -19.61 -13.06
N LEU A 112 10.29 -18.34 -13.13
CA LEU A 112 11.00 -17.75 -14.27
C LEU A 112 12.53 -17.93 -14.20
N GLY A 113 13.09 -18.54 -13.15
CA GLY A 113 14.54 -18.68 -12.97
C GLY A 113 15.28 -17.33 -12.93
N THR A 114 14.69 -16.30 -12.35
CA THR A 114 15.25 -14.95 -12.25
C THR A 114 15.20 -14.42 -10.81
N THR A 115 15.62 -13.18 -10.59
CA THR A 115 15.54 -12.49 -9.30
C THR A 115 14.94 -11.10 -9.47
N TRP A 116 14.39 -10.53 -8.38
CA TRP A 116 13.94 -9.17 -8.34
C TRP A 116 14.96 -8.25 -7.65
N SER A 117 15.37 -7.20 -8.33
CA SER A 117 15.99 -6.02 -7.71
C SER A 117 14.87 -5.06 -7.33
N VAL A 118 14.34 -5.21 -6.10
CA VAL A 118 13.20 -4.42 -5.62
C VAL A 118 13.66 -3.01 -5.25
N GLN A 119 12.99 -2.00 -5.80
CA GLN A 119 13.26 -0.58 -5.54
C GLN A 119 11.97 0.11 -5.08
N ASN A 120 12.08 0.89 -4.01
CA ASN A 120 10.96 1.62 -3.47
C ASN A 120 10.79 2.99 -4.13
N GLY A 121 9.54 3.39 -4.30
CA GLY A 121 9.11 4.70 -4.76
C GLY A 121 7.82 5.12 -4.06
N THR A 122 7.18 6.16 -4.57
CA THR A 122 5.80 6.51 -4.22
C THR A 122 4.86 5.96 -5.30
N PHE A 123 3.60 5.70 -4.95
CA PHE A 123 2.63 5.07 -5.86
C PHE A 123 2.54 5.78 -7.22
N ASP A 124 2.53 7.11 -7.22
CA ASP A 124 2.46 7.96 -8.42
C ASP A 124 3.76 7.97 -9.25
N THR A 125 4.88 7.51 -8.71
CA THR A 125 6.19 7.49 -9.41
C THR A 125 6.53 6.15 -10.04
N ILE A 126 5.86 5.05 -9.68
CA ILE A 126 6.19 3.71 -10.19
C ILE A 126 5.86 3.59 -11.68
N ILE A 127 4.65 3.97 -12.13
CA ILE A 127 4.29 3.91 -13.56
C ILE A 127 5.21 4.79 -14.41
N PRO A 128 5.48 6.06 -14.08
CA PRO A 128 6.52 6.84 -14.77
C PRO A 128 7.90 6.17 -14.77
N GLY A 129 8.28 5.51 -13.68
CA GLY A 129 9.52 4.74 -13.60
C GLY A 129 9.57 3.55 -14.57
N VAL A 130 8.45 2.88 -14.77
CA VAL A 130 8.32 1.81 -15.78
C VAL A 130 8.39 2.39 -17.19
N GLN A 131 7.72 3.51 -17.46
CA GLN A 131 7.72 4.16 -18.77
C GLN A 131 9.12 4.62 -19.21
N ASN A 132 9.95 5.10 -18.29
CA ASN A 132 11.30 5.59 -18.59
C ASN A 132 12.40 4.53 -18.42
N GLY A 133 12.03 3.27 -18.14
CA GLY A 133 12.96 2.14 -18.03
C GLY A 133 13.73 2.06 -16.71
N LYS A 134 13.39 2.88 -15.70
CA LYS A 134 13.95 2.72 -14.34
C LYS A 134 13.56 1.37 -13.73
N PHE A 135 12.34 0.93 -13.98
CA PHE A 135 11.82 -0.36 -13.56
C PHE A 135 11.41 -1.18 -14.80
N ALA A 136 11.80 -2.45 -14.84
CA ALA A 136 11.29 -3.40 -15.83
C ALA A 136 9.81 -3.73 -15.55
N VAL A 137 9.46 -3.82 -14.26
CA VAL A 137 8.13 -4.18 -13.77
C VAL A 137 7.74 -3.28 -12.60
N GLY A 138 6.48 -2.87 -12.54
CA GLY A 138 5.88 -2.26 -11.35
C GLY A 138 4.86 -3.21 -10.71
N GLN A 139 4.86 -3.31 -9.38
CA GLN A 139 3.87 -4.08 -8.62
C GLN A 139 3.48 -3.31 -7.37
N ASP A 140 2.25 -2.82 -7.32
CA ASP A 140 1.75 -2.07 -6.16
C ASP A 140 0.22 -1.93 -6.20
N ASN A 141 -0.49 -3.05 -6.32
CA ASN A 141 -1.96 -3.02 -6.41
C ASN A 141 -2.48 -2.08 -7.52
N PHE A 142 -1.80 -2.04 -8.67
CA PHE A 142 -2.21 -1.17 -9.78
C PHE A 142 -3.51 -1.67 -10.42
N GLY A 143 -4.62 -0.96 -10.18
CA GLY A 143 -5.89 -1.22 -10.86
C GLY A 143 -5.80 -0.91 -12.36
N VAL A 144 -6.36 -1.79 -13.17
CA VAL A 144 -6.47 -1.61 -14.62
C VAL A 144 -7.44 -0.47 -14.91
N THR A 145 -6.96 0.58 -15.56
CA THR A 145 -7.77 1.73 -15.98
C THR A 145 -7.47 2.08 -17.43
N SER A 146 -8.48 2.60 -18.16
CA SER A 146 -8.29 3.03 -19.54
C SER A 146 -7.20 4.10 -19.72
N ALA A 147 -6.95 4.91 -18.69
CA ALA A 147 -5.88 5.91 -18.72
C ALA A 147 -4.49 5.26 -18.62
N ARG A 148 -4.33 4.27 -17.71
CA ARG A 148 -3.06 3.57 -17.51
C ARG A 148 -2.72 2.66 -18.68
N GLU A 149 -3.70 1.97 -19.27
CA GLU A 149 -3.50 1.09 -20.44
C GLU A 149 -2.98 1.82 -21.69
N LYS A 150 -3.13 3.14 -21.76
CA LYS A 150 -2.54 3.94 -22.85
C LYS A 150 -1.01 4.02 -22.74
N VAL A 151 -0.45 3.87 -21.56
CA VAL A 151 0.96 4.19 -21.28
C VAL A 151 1.77 3.01 -20.72
N VAL A 152 1.12 1.97 -20.21
CA VAL A 152 1.74 0.71 -19.74
C VAL A 152 0.90 -0.48 -20.17
N ASP A 153 1.49 -1.69 -20.12
CA ASP A 153 0.76 -2.94 -20.24
C ASP A 153 0.63 -3.63 -18.90
N PHE A 154 -0.51 -4.28 -18.70
CA PHE A 154 -0.85 -5.01 -17.49
C PHE A 154 -0.72 -6.52 -17.66
N ALA A 155 -0.29 -7.21 -16.60
CA ALA A 155 -0.50 -8.65 -16.42
C ALA A 155 -1.28 -8.82 -15.10
N THR A 156 -2.56 -9.21 -15.18
CA THR A 156 -3.43 -9.24 -13.99
C THR A 156 -3.10 -10.40 -13.07
N TYR A 157 -3.21 -10.17 -11.77
CA TYR A 157 -2.99 -11.24 -10.79
C TYR A 157 -3.99 -11.26 -9.64
N LEU A 158 -4.82 -10.23 -9.49
CA LEU A 158 -5.77 -10.12 -8.40
C LEU A 158 -6.95 -9.24 -8.83
N THR A 159 -8.02 -9.24 -8.05
CA THR A 159 -9.08 -8.24 -8.08
C THR A 159 -9.11 -7.54 -6.73
N ASP A 160 -9.05 -6.23 -6.70
CA ASP A 160 -9.24 -5.45 -5.48
C ASP A 160 -10.27 -4.35 -5.71
N GLY A 161 -10.71 -3.73 -4.63
CA GLY A 161 -11.76 -2.73 -4.66
C GLY A 161 -11.29 -1.38 -4.14
N GLN A 162 -12.17 -0.42 -4.29
CA GLN A 162 -12.07 0.90 -3.72
C GLN A 162 -13.05 0.98 -2.55
N SER A 163 -12.54 1.17 -1.34
CA SER A 163 -13.29 1.05 -0.09
C SER A 163 -13.04 2.20 0.86
N LEU A 164 -13.91 2.33 1.83
CA LEU A 164 -13.91 3.37 2.84
C LEU A 164 -13.73 2.78 4.23
N LEU A 165 -12.90 3.46 5.03
CA LEU A 165 -12.64 3.17 6.43
C LEU A 165 -12.77 4.47 7.23
N ALA A 166 -13.31 4.40 8.43
CA ALA A 166 -13.48 5.56 9.31
C ALA A 166 -13.11 5.21 10.75
N PRO A 167 -12.95 6.20 11.63
CA PRO A 167 -12.91 5.97 13.08
C PRO A 167 -14.14 5.18 13.56
N SER A 168 -13.98 4.33 14.56
CA SER A 168 -15.05 3.44 15.04
C SER A 168 -16.25 4.21 15.62
N ASP A 169 -16.02 5.40 16.16
CA ASP A 169 -17.03 6.32 16.70
C ASP A 169 -17.71 7.19 15.63
N SER A 170 -17.26 7.13 14.37
CA SER A 170 -17.91 7.83 13.26
C SER A 170 -19.38 7.43 13.16
N THR A 171 -20.25 8.40 12.89
CA THR A 171 -21.68 8.16 12.62
C THR A 171 -21.97 7.51 11.28
N LEU A 172 -20.95 7.48 10.38
CA LEU A 172 -21.06 6.79 9.09
C LEU A 172 -21.18 5.28 9.30
N ASN A 173 -22.09 4.70 8.53
CA ASN A 173 -22.23 3.26 8.35
C ASN A 173 -21.84 2.88 6.92
N ALA A 174 -22.53 1.94 6.29
CA ALA A 174 -22.27 1.62 4.89
C ALA A 174 -22.53 2.85 3.99
N VAL A 175 -21.55 3.19 3.16
CA VAL A 175 -21.64 4.24 2.16
C VAL A 175 -21.97 3.59 0.83
N THR A 176 -23.14 3.85 0.30
CA THR A 176 -23.65 3.32 -0.98
C THR A 176 -23.70 4.36 -2.08
N ASP A 177 -23.64 5.64 -1.71
CA ASP A 177 -23.59 6.77 -2.62
C ASP A 177 -22.53 7.78 -2.13
N ILE A 178 -21.76 8.31 -3.09
CA ILE A 178 -20.67 9.24 -2.80
C ILE A 178 -21.15 10.55 -2.12
N THR A 179 -22.42 10.92 -2.29
CA THR A 179 -23.01 12.10 -1.64
C THR A 179 -23.20 11.95 -0.13
N GLN A 180 -23.01 10.74 0.40
CA GLN A 180 -22.96 10.51 1.85
C GLN A 180 -21.63 11.00 2.47
N LEU A 181 -20.62 11.25 1.64
CA LEU A 181 -19.33 11.82 2.03
C LEU A 181 -19.30 13.35 2.01
N CYS A 182 -20.40 13.99 1.58
CA CYS A 182 -20.49 15.45 1.47
C CYS A 182 -20.27 16.13 2.84
N GLY A 183 -19.43 17.15 2.86
CA GLY A 183 -19.06 17.90 4.07
C GLY A 183 -17.91 17.28 4.86
N LEU A 184 -17.44 16.08 4.50
CA LEU A 184 -16.37 15.37 5.20
C LEU A 184 -14.98 15.66 4.60
N THR A 185 -13.95 15.43 5.38
CA THR A 185 -12.55 15.42 4.94
C THR A 185 -12.12 13.99 4.65
N ILE A 186 -11.69 13.74 3.43
CA ILE A 186 -11.29 12.42 2.93
C ILE A 186 -9.79 12.38 2.72
N GLY A 187 -9.12 11.39 3.30
CA GLY A 187 -7.74 11.06 3.00
C GLY A 187 -7.65 10.01 1.89
N ALA A 188 -6.79 10.20 0.90
CA ALA A 188 -6.55 9.23 -0.16
C ALA A 188 -5.12 9.31 -0.69
N GLY A 189 -4.63 8.23 -1.30
CA GLY A 189 -3.34 8.21 -1.98
C GLY A 189 -3.34 9.03 -3.27
N ALA A 190 -2.26 9.77 -3.52
CA ALA A 190 -2.04 10.49 -4.76
C ALA A 190 -1.82 9.52 -5.95
N GLY A 191 -2.31 9.88 -7.14
CA GLY A 191 -2.16 9.08 -8.37
C GLY A 191 -3.01 7.79 -8.42
N THR A 192 -3.86 7.57 -7.40
CA THR A 192 -4.67 6.35 -7.26
C THR A 192 -6.00 6.43 -8.01
N THR A 193 -6.67 5.26 -8.12
CA THR A 193 -8.06 5.19 -8.59
C THR A 193 -9.01 5.91 -7.63
N PHE A 194 -8.69 5.97 -6.33
CA PHE A 194 -9.46 6.70 -5.31
C PHE A 194 -9.52 8.19 -5.65
N GLN A 195 -8.36 8.79 -5.97
CA GLN A 195 -8.30 10.17 -6.45
C GLN A 195 -9.18 10.38 -7.69
N THR A 196 -9.08 9.49 -8.68
CA THR A 196 -9.88 9.59 -9.90
C THR A 196 -11.38 9.54 -9.62
N ILE A 197 -11.83 8.64 -8.74
CA ILE A 197 -13.23 8.50 -8.34
C ILE A 197 -13.71 9.78 -7.64
N LEU A 198 -12.95 10.29 -6.68
CA LEU A 198 -13.31 11.51 -5.96
C LEU A 198 -13.39 12.72 -6.89
N GLN A 199 -12.42 12.88 -7.79
CA GLN A 199 -12.42 13.98 -8.76
C GLN A 199 -13.62 13.92 -9.73
N LYS A 200 -13.94 12.73 -10.27
CA LYS A 200 -15.10 12.53 -11.13
C LYS A 200 -16.45 12.85 -10.45
N ASN A 201 -16.50 12.69 -9.14
CA ASN A 201 -17.73 12.88 -8.36
C ASN A 201 -17.78 14.20 -7.58
N ALA A 202 -16.78 15.08 -7.70
CA ALA A 202 -16.64 16.29 -6.90
C ALA A 202 -17.89 17.21 -6.98
N ALA A 203 -18.53 17.31 -8.15
CA ALA A 203 -19.70 18.16 -8.34
C ALA A 203 -21.00 17.58 -7.75
N LYS A 204 -21.05 16.30 -7.38
CA LYS A 204 -22.31 15.66 -6.94
C LYS A 204 -22.86 16.22 -5.62
N CYS A 205 -21.99 16.64 -4.71
CA CYS A 205 -22.43 17.25 -3.45
C CYS A 205 -23.15 18.58 -3.71
N ALA A 206 -22.56 19.45 -4.49
CA ALA A 206 -23.18 20.74 -4.85
C ALA A 206 -24.49 20.53 -5.63
N ALA A 207 -24.53 19.58 -6.57
CA ALA A 207 -25.75 19.23 -7.30
C ALA A 207 -26.86 18.68 -6.39
N ALA A 208 -26.50 18.07 -5.25
CA ALA A 208 -27.42 17.60 -4.24
C ALA A 208 -27.75 18.67 -3.15
N GLY A 209 -27.30 19.92 -3.32
CA GLY A 209 -27.50 20.99 -2.35
C GLY A 209 -26.72 20.80 -1.03
N LYS A 210 -25.64 19.99 -1.05
CA LYS A 210 -24.81 19.69 0.11
C LYS A 210 -23.46 20.38 0.01
N THR A 211 -22.80 20.59 1.16
CA THR A 211 -21.41 21.06 1.22
C THR A 211 -20.49 20.03 0.53
N PRO A 212 -19.61 20.44 -0.40
CA PRO A 212 -18.63 19.54 -0.99
C PRO A 212 -17.74 18.88 0.06
N TYR A 213 -17.31 17.65 -0.18
CA TYR A 213 -16.23 17.03 0.61
C TYR A 213 -14.89 17.68 0.28
N THR A 214 -13.98 17.67 1.22
CA THR A 214 -12.57 18.07 1.04
C THR A 214 -11.71 16.81 0.91
N VAL A 215 -10.74 16.82 -0.01
CA VAL A 215 -9.82 15.68 -0.15
C VAL A 215 -8.39 16.12 0.12
N GLN A 216 -7.70 15.33 0.97
CA GLN A 216 -6.27 15.44 1.21
C GLN A 216 -5.58 14.26 0.53
N TYR A 217 -4.65 14.55 -0.40
CA TYR A 217 -3.88 13.51 -1.11
C TYR A 217 -2.49 13.38 -0.52
N PHE A 218 -2.05 12.14 -0.34
CA PHE A 218 -0.77 11.81 0.30
C PHE A 218 0.05 10.85 -0.56
N SER A 219 1.37 10.99 -0.52
CA SER A 219 2.30 10.09 -1.20
C SER A 219 2.51 8.76 -0.48
N ASP A 220 2.20 8.71 0.82
CA ASP A 220 2.21 7.51 1.67
C ASP A 220 1.01 7.49 2.63
N THR A 221 0.79 6.38 3.32
CA THR A 221 -0.39 6.18 4.16
C THR A 221 -0.24 6.68 5.61
N ALA A 222 0.98 6.88 6.10
CA ALA A 222 1.20 7.25 7.50
C ALA A 222 0.52 8.58 7.89
N PRO A 223 0.54 9.65 7.07
CA PRO A 223 -0.20 10.87 7.36
C PRO A 223 -1.72 10.68 7.36
N ILE A 224 -2.25 9.73 6.57
CA ILE A 224 -3.70 9.40 6.57
C ILE A 224 -4.09 8.81 7.92
N TRP A 225 -3.32 7.84 8.41
CA TRP A 225 -3.52 7.22 9.72
C TRP A 225 -3.45 8.24 10.86
N LEU A 226 -2.47 9.14 10.81
CA LEU A 226 -2.34 10.22 11.77
C LEU A 226 -3.55 11.18 11.70
N GLY A 227 -4.01 11.50 10.49
CA GLY A 227 -5.18 12.34 10.26
C GLY A 227 -6.48 11.74 10.81
N LEU A 228 -6.69 10.43 10.61
CA LEU A 228 -7.80 9.69 11.23
C LEU A 228 -7.72 9.73 12.76
N ALA A 229 -6.51 9.49 13.30
CA ALA A 229 -6.29 9.41 14.75
C ALA A 229 -6.56 10.73 15.48
N ASN A 230 -6.29 11.86 14.84
CA ASN A 230 -6.44 13.20 15.44
C ASN A 230 -7.68 13.96 14.94
N GLY A 231 -8.56 13.32 14.16
CA GLY A 231 -9.81 13.91 13.66
C GLY A 231 -9.63 14.95 12.55
N HIS A 232 -8.48 15.02 11.89
CA HIS A 232 -8.25 15.86 10.69
C HIS A 232 -8.73 15.20 9.41
N ILE A 233 -8.93 13.88 9.42
CA ILE A 233 -9.51 13.08 8.34
C ILE A 233 -10.69 12.31 8.93
N ASP A 234 -11.85 12.43 8.29
CA ASP A 234 -13.07 11.72 8.69
C ASP A 234 -13.14 10.32 8.08
N VAL A 235 -12.59 10.15 6.88
CA VAL A 235 -12.67 8.91 6.10
C VAL A 235 -11.38 8.67 5.32
N TYR A 236 -10.86 7.46 5.38
CA TYR A 236 -9.81 6.98 4.48
C TYR A 236 -10.44 6.24 3.30
N PHE A 237 -10.17 6.68 2.07
CA PHE A 237 -10.57 6.00 0.85
C PHE A 237 -9.35 5.26 0.29
N GLY A 238 -9.38 3.93 0.36
CA GLY A 238 -8.24 3.07 0.09
C GLY A 238 -8.60 1.69 -0.48
N PRO A 239 -7.62 0.78 -0.61
CA PRO A 239 -7.81 -0.55 -1.17
C PRO A 239 -8.63 -1.44 -0.23
N THR A 240 -9.57 -2.21 -0.80
CA THR A 240 -10.50 -3.04 -0.04
C THR A 240 -9.79 -4.05 0.85
N LEU A 241 -8.80 -4.75 0.31
CA LEU A 241 -8.11 -5.80 1.04
C LEU A 241 -7.36 -5.25 2.25
N SER A 242 -6.57 -4.18 2.06
CA SER A 242 -5.85 -3.56 3.17
C SER A 242 -6.81 -2.96 4.20
N LEU A 243 -7.86 -2.24 3.78
CA LEU A 243 -8.80 -1.64 4.73
C LEU A 243 -9.60 -2.67 5.52
N LYS A 244 -9.91 -3.85 4.95
CA LYS A 244 -10.51 -4.96 5.70
C LYS A 244 -9.53 -5.56 6.71
N TYR A 245 -8.27 -5.74 6.31
CA TYR A 245 -7.23 -6.19 7.22
C TYR A 245 -7.05 -5.19 8.37
N ASP A 246 -6.91 -3.92 8.06
CA ASP A 246 -6.72 -2.85 9.04
C ASP A 246 -7.89 -2.76 10.02
N ALA A 247 -9.13 -2.86 9.54
CA ALA A 247 -10.32 -2.85 10.39
C ALA A 247 -10.37 -3.98 11.42
N SER A 248 -9.67 -5.09 11.17
CA SER A 248 -9.57 -6.24 12.09
C SER A 248 -8.31 -6.22 12.96
N HIS A 249 -7.31 -5.40 12.65
CA HIS A 249 -6.01 -5.38 13.33
C HIS A 249 -5.64 -4.03 13.95
N VAL A 250 -6.24 -2.93 13.48
CA VAL A 250 -6.00 -1.59 14.00
C VAL A 250 -7.17 -1.18 14.89
N ALA A 251 -6.87 -0.78 16.12
CA ALA A 251 -7.89 -0.34 17.06
C ALA A 251 -8.54 0.99 16.63
N ASN A 252 -9.79 1.18 17.03
CA ASN A 252 -10.55 2.42 16.86
C ASN A 252 -10.84 2.81 15.40
N VAL A 253 -10.84 1.86 14.48
CA VAL A 253 -11.30 2.06 13.10
C VAL A 253 -12.34 1.00 12.72
N LYS A 254 -13.14 1.29 11.71
CA LYS A 254 -14.11 0.38 11.14
C LYS A 254 -14.14 0.46 9.62
N PHE A 255 -14.27 -0.69 8.97
CA PHE A 255 -14.57 -0.77 7.55
C PHE A 255 -16.01 -0.33 7.30
N LEU A 256 -16.22 0.55 6.32
CA LEU A 256 -17.57 1.04 5.99
C LEU A 256 -18.18 0.24 4.84
N SER A 257 -17.57 0.32 3.66
CA SER A 257 -18.10 -0.31 2.46
C SER A 257 -17.10 -0.31 1.31
N GLN A 258 -17.30 -1.21 0.37
CA GLN A 258 -16.64 -1.21 -0.93
C GLN A 258 -17.52 -0.46 -1.94
N ILE A 259 -16.93 0.47 -2.67
CA ILE A 259 -17.62 1.30 -3.67
C ILE A 259 -17.54 0.68 -5.06
N SER A 260 -16.39 0.12 -5.42
CA SER A 260 -16.15 -0.48 -6.74
C SER A 260 -15.08 -1.57 -6.65
N SER A 261 -14.84 -2.26 -7.76
CA SER A 261 -13.85 -3.32 -7.87
C SER A 261 -13.14 -3.22 -9.23
N THR A 262 -11.88 -3.58 -9.27
CA THR A 262 -11.02 -3.43 -10.44
C THR A 262 -10.02 -4.58 -10.51
N PRO A 263 -9.77 -5.19 -11.68
CA PRO A 263 -8.63 -6.08 -11.87
C PRO A 263 -7.33 -5.34 -11.54
N VAL A 264 -6.42 -6.04 -10.88
CA VAL A 264 -5.11 -5.54 -10.47
C VAL A 264 -4.02 -6.33 -11.17
N GLY A 265 -2.94 -5.68 -11.58
CA GLY A 265 -1.87 -6.33 -12.31
C GLY A 265 -0.48 -5.73 -12.07
N PHE A 266 0.53 -6.52 -12.44
CA PHE A 266 1.85 -5.99 -12.74
C PHE A 266 1.74 -5.01 -13.89
N VAL A 267 2.57 -3.98 -13.89
CA VAL A 267 2.69 -3.03 -15.01
C VAL A 267 4.08 -3.15 -15.63
N THR A 268 4.13 -3.11 -16.96
CA THR A 268 5.37 -3.12 -17.76
C THR A 268 5.33 -1.98 -18.77
N ALA A 269 6.47 -1.64 -19.37
CA ALA A 269 6.48 -0.65 -20.43
C ALA A 269 5.52 -1.06 -21.56
N LYS A 270 4.88 -0.07 -22.17
CA LYS A 270 3.92 -0.31 -23.27
C LYS A 270 4.57 -1.04 -24.44
N GLY A 271 3.96 -2.15 -24.87
CA GLY A 271 4.49 -3.02 -25.93
C GLY A 271 5.60 -3.97 -25.46
N SER A 272 5.94 -4.00 -24.18
CA SER A 272 6.93 -4.93 -23.64
C SER A 272 6.42 -6.36 -23.67
N PRO A 273 7.23 -7.35 -24.10
CA PRO A 273 6.88 -8.76 -24.01
C PRO A 273 6.75 -9.28 -22.59
N LEU A 274 7.27 -8.56 -21.59
CA LEU A 274 7.21 -8.95 -20.17
C LEU A 274 5.77 -9.09 -19.64
N ALA A 275 4.82 -8.27 -20.11
CA ALA A 275 3.42 -8.40 -19.67
C ALA A 275 2.86 -9.79 -20.01
N LYS A 276 3.15 -10.31 -21.22
CA LYS A 276 2.72 -11.65 -21.63
C LYS A 276 3.38 -12.73 -20.77
N ILE A 277 4.69 -12.63 -20.56
CA ILE A 277 5.47 -13.61 -19.78
C ILE A 277 4.97 -13.64 -18.33
N LEU A 278 4.72 -12.49 -17.72
CA LEU A 278 4.16 -12.39 -16.36
C LEU A 278 2.76 -13.00 -16.29
N ALA A 279 1.91 -12.75 -17.29
CA ALA A 279 0.57 -13.34 -17.34
C ALA A 279 0.65 -14.87 -17.48
N GLU A 280 1.54 -15.40 -18.31
CA GLU A 280 1.79 -16.83 -18.45
C GLU A 280 2.34 -17.44 -17.16
N ALA A 281 3.24 -16.74 -16.45
CA ALA A 281 3.77 -17.17 -15.16
C ALA A 281 2.67 -17.25 -14.10
N VAL A 282 1.80 -16.24 -13.99
CA VAL A 282 0.64 -16.28 -13.08
C VAL A 282 -0.28 -17.44 -13.43
N ASN A 283 -0.57 -17.66 -14.73
CA ASN A 283 -1.42 -18.74 -15.18
C ASN A 283 -0.81 -20.13 -14.88
N LYS A 284 0.51 -20.25 -14.97
CA LYS A 284 1.21 -21.49 -14.57
C LYS A 284 1.08 -21.75 -13.08
N LEU A 285 1.29 -20.71 -12.23
CA LEU A 285 1.09 -20.83 -10.79
C LEU A 285 -0.37 -21.18 -10.43
N ILE A 286 -1.35 -20.68 -11.21
CA ILE A 286 -2.78 -21.06 -11.06
C ILE A 286 -2.96 -22.54 -11.38
N ALA A 287 -2.44 -23.00 -12.51
CA ALA A 287 -2.57 -24.38 -12.97
C ALA A 287 -1.91 -25.40 -12.02
N ASP A 288 -0.77 -25.02 -11.43
CA ASP A 288 -0.02 -25.86 -10.48
C ASP A 288 -0.58 -25.80 -9.05
N GLY A 289 -1.57 -24.95 -8.79
CA GLY A 289 -2.17 -24.77 -7.46
C GLY A 289 -1.34 -23.91 -6.49
N GLU A 290 -0.17 -23.41 -6.90
CA GLU A 290 0.70 -22.59 -6.04
C GLU A 290 0.09 -21.20 -5.77
N TYR A 291 -0.57 -20.62 -6.77
CA TYR A 291 -1.31 -19.37 -6.62
C TYR A 291 -2.41 -19.48 -5.54
N ALA A 292 -3.16 -20.58 -5.53
CA ALA A 292 -4.21 -20.81 -4.52
C ALA A 292 -3.63 -20.89 -3.10
N LYS A 293 -2.45 -21.50 -2.93
CA LYS A 293 -1.76 -21.54 -1.62
C LYS A 293 -1.36 -20.15 -1.13
N ILE A 294 -0.91 -19.27 -2.04
CA ILE A 294 -0.58 -17.88 -1.69
C ILE A 294 -1.84 -17.14 -1.24
N LEU A 295 -2.94 -17.24 -1.98
CA LEU A 295 -4.19 -16.58 -1.62
C LEU A 295 -4.73 -17.08 -0.27
N ALA A 296 -4.73 -18.40 -0.06
CA ALA A 296 -5.19 -19.03 1.19
C ALA A 296 -4.34 -18.59 2.39
N LYS A 297 -3.01 -18.52 2.24
CA LYS A 297 -2.11 -18.01 3.29
C LYS A 297 -2.53 -16.63 3.78
N TRP A 298 -2.94 -15.75 2.88
CA TRP A 298 -3.30 -14.36 3.17
C TRP A 298 -4.81 -14.14 3.35
N SER A 299 -5.62 -15.22 3.33
CA SER A 299 -7.09 -15.18 3.47
C SER A 299 -7.78 -14.28 2.44
N ILE A 300 -7.30 -14.33 1.19
CA ILE A 300 -7.82 -13.55 0.07
C ILE A 300 -8.29 -14.40 -1.11
N ASP A 301 -8.70 -15.65 -0.85
CA ASP A 301 -9.12 -16.61 -1.89
C ASP A 301 -10.22 -16.05 -2.81
N GLY A 302 -11.15 -15.27 -2.26
CA GLY A 302 -12.25 -14.66 -3.03
C GLY A 302 -11.85 -13.52 -3.96
N TYR A 303 -10.58 -13.11 -3.96
CA TYR A 303 -10.08 -11.97 -4.74
C TYR A 303 -9.12 -12.40 -5.86
N GLY A 304 -8.84 -13.69 -5.96
CA GLY A 304 -8.02 -14.27 -7.01
C GLY A 304 -8.67 -14.16 -8.38
N VAL A 305 -7.82 -14.18 -9.42
CA VAL A 305 -8.26 -14.30 -10.82
C VAL A 305 -8.29 -15.76 -11.23
N SER A 306 -9.28 -16.15 -12.03
CA SER A 306 -9.32 -17.50 -12.63
C SER A 306 -8.29 -17.69 -13.73
N SER A 307 -7.86 -16.58 -14.36
CA SER A 307 -6.76 -16.52 -15.30
C SER A 307 -6.17 -15.11 -15.37
N SER A 308 -4.85 -15.03 -15.43
CA SER A 308 -4.17 -13.77 -15.73
C SER A 308 -4.39 -13.37 -17.19
N ARG A 309 -4.61 -12.10 -17.42
CA ARG A 309 -4.83 -11.50 -18.75
C ARG A 309 -3.93 -10.29 -18.94
N VAL A 310 -3.49 -10.12 -20.18
CA VAL A 310 -2.81 -8.88 -20.59
C VAL A 310 -3.88 -7.87 -21.00
N ASN A 311 -3.86 -6.68 -20.41
CA ASN A 311 -4.76 -5.56 -20.72
C ASN A 311 -6.23 -5.99 -20.83
N PRO A 312 -6.86 -6.54 -19.79
CA PRO A 312 -8.29 -6.82 -19.82
C PRO A 312 -9.08 -5.51 -19.88
N ALA A 313 -10.32 -5.56 -20.33
CA ALA A 313 -11.18 -4.37 -20.39
C ALA A 313 -11.16 -3.62 -19.04
N ALA A 314 -10.80 -2.34 -19.08
CA ALA A 314 -10.76 -1.48 -17.91
C ALA A 314 -12.18 -1.25 -17.34
N THR A 315 -12.29 -1.26 -16.01
CA THR A 315 -13.53 -1.02 -15.28
C THR A 315 -13.66 0.43 -14.79
N LEU A 316 -12.58 1.24 -14.90
CA LEU A 316 -12.50 2.63 -14.43
C LEU A 316 -11.98 3.60 -15.51
#